data_e82ee3eb834a849995db3e68aae90cca
#
_entry.id   e82ee3eb834a849995db3e68aae90cca
#
_cell.length_a   1.000
_cell.length_b   1.000
_cell.length_c   1.000
_cell.angle_alpha   90.00
_cell.angle_beta   90.00
_cell.angle_gamma   90.00
#
_symmetry.space_group_name_H-M   'P 1'
#
loop_
_entity.id
_entity.type
_entity.pdbx_description
1 polymer ?
#
loop_
_entity_poly.entity_id
_entity_poly.type
_entity_poly.pdbx_seq_one_letter_code
_entity_poly.pdbx_strand_id
1 'polypeptide(L)' 'MATTKRKVSVSLDEDLVEELESGSEALSTQVNEAVRMEIERRRRHRHLGELLDELEALHGPVDEALVQRYVDLLA' A
#
# COMPACT_ATOMS: atom_id res chain seq x y z
N MET A 1 12.50 -13.03 -10.30
CA MET A 1 11.44 -14.06 -10.28
C MET A 1 10.40 -13.70 -11.34
N ALA A 2 10.11 -14.60 -12.23
CA ALA A 2 9.09 -14.35 -13.24
C ALA A 2 7.69 -14.32 -12.60
N THR A 3 6.94 -13.28 -12.85
CA THR A 3 5.57 -13.15 -12.38
C THR A 3 4.60 -13.45 -13.53
N THR A 4 3.71 -14.38 -13.31
CA THR A 4 2.65 -14.68 -14.27
C THR A 4 1.58 -13.61 -14.17
N LYS A 5 1.24 -12.98 -15.29
CA LYS A 5 0.18 -11.98 -15.33
C LYS A 5 -1.14 -12.64 -15.65
N ARG A 6 -2.19 -12.23 -14.95
CA ARG A 6 -3.56 -12.64 -15.20
C ARG A 6 -4.35 -11.45 -15.69
N LYS A 7 -5.14 -11.63 -16.74
CA LYS A 7 -6.07 -10.59 -17.18
C LYS A 7 -7.23 -10.49 -16.19
N VAL A 8 -7.48 -9.28 -15.71
CA VAL A 8 -8.63 -8.97 -14.86
C VAL A 8 -9.32 -7.74 -15.40
N SER A 9 -10.61 -7.63 -15.18
CA SER A 9 -11.37 -6.43 -15.54
C SER A 9 -11.67 -5.65 -14.28
N VAL A 10 -11.37 -4.35 -14.31
CA VAL A 10 -11.67 -3.44 -13.21
C VAL A 10 -12.34 -2.20 -13.78
N SER A 11 -13.23 -1.60 -12.98
CA SER A 11 -13.83 -0.32 -13.31
C SER A 11 -13.07 0.77 -12.56
N LEU A 12 -12.65 1.80 -13.27
CA LEU A 12 -11.97 2.96 -12.71
C LEU A 12 -12.82 4.20 -12.98
N ASP A 13 -12.74 5.18 -12.09
CA ASP A 13 -13.39 6.45 -12.30
C ASP A 13 -12.80 7.15 -13.53
N GLU A 14 -13.64 7.85 -14.29
CA GLU A 14 -13.21 8.48 -15.54
C GLU A 14 -12.07 9.47 -15.36
N ASP A 15 -12.08 10.25 -14.29
CA ASP A 15 -11.03 11.21 -13.98
C ASP A 15 -9.67 10.51 -13.74
N LEU A 16 -9.69 9.35 -13.12
CA LEU A 16 -8.48 8.55 -12.90
C LEU A 16 -7.94 7.99 -14.23
N VAL A 17 -8.83 7.52 -15.09
CA VAL A 17 -8.44 7.00 -16.41
C VAL A 17 -7.82 8.10 -17.25
N GLU A 18 -8.43 9.28 -17.29
CA GLU A 18 -7.91 10.43 -18.02
C GLU A 18 -6.53 10.84 -17.54
N GLU A 19 -6.33 10.87 -16.24
CA GLU A 19 -5.04 11.21 -15.64
C GLU A 19 -3.96 10.18 -16.03
N LEU A 20 -4.29 8.91 -15.98
CA LEU A 20 -3.36 7.84 -16.36
C LEU A 20 -3.04 7.85 -17.86
N GLU A 21 -4.05 8.14 -18.69
CA GLU A 21 -3.87 8.19 -20.14
C GLU A 21 -3.07 9.41 -20.60
N SER A 22 -2.99 10.45 -19.78
CA SER A 22 -2.20 11.65 -20.08
C SER A 22 -0.68 11.35 -20.07
N GLY A 23 -0.28 10.26 -19.43
CA GLY A 23 1.11 9.81 -19.40
C GLY A 23 1.50 9.03 -20.65
N SER A 24 2.79 8.78 -20.80
CA SER A 24 3.34 8.05 -21.94
C SER A 24 3.31 6.52 -21.75
N GLU A 25 3.11 6.04 -20.54
CA GLU A 25 3.06 4.61 -20.26
C GLU A 25 1.69 4.03 -20.54
N ALA A 26 1.66 2.73 -20.86
CA ALA A 26 0.41 2.01 -21.06
C ALA A 26 -0.42 2.00 -19.77
N LEU A 27 -1.73 2.10 -19.90
CA LEU A 27 -2.65 2.12 -18.76
C LEU A 27 -2.47 0.89 -17.87
N SER A 28 -2.37 -0.29 -18.45
CA SER A 28 -2.19 -1.53 -17.71
C SER A 28 -0.90 -1.54 -16.88
N THR A 29 0.17 -0.96 -17.40
CA THR A 29 1.46 -0.85 -16.69
C THR A 29 1.32 0.07 -15.49
N GLN A 30 0.71 1.22 -15.68
CA GLN A 30 0.51 2.20 -14.60
C GLN A 30 -0.37 1.64 -13.48
N VAL A 31 -1.47 0.99 -13.84
CA VAL A 31 -2.38 0.38 -12.88
C VAL A 31 -1.69 -0.76 -12.11
N ASN A 32 -0.94 -1.61 -12.81
CA ASN A 32 -0.21 -2.71 -12.18
C ASN A 32 0.80 -2.19 -11.15
N GLU A 33 1.53 -1.15 -11.50
CA GLU A 33 2.52 -0.53 -10.62
C GLU A 33 1.85 0.11 -9.40
N ALA A 34 0.77 0.83 -9.59
CA ALA A 34 0.02 1.46 -8.50
C ALA A 34 -0.54 0.42 -7.52
N VAL A 35 -1.09 -0.67 -8.04
CA VAL A 35 -1.61 -1.76 -7.20
C VAL A 35 -0.47 -2.44 -6.44
N ARG A 36 0.66 -2.68 -7.09
CA ARG A 36 1.85 -3.26 -6.43
C ARG A 36 2.29 -2.41 -5.25
N MET A 37 2.41 -1.10 -5.46
CA MET A 37 2.81 -0.16 -4.42
C MET A 37 1.81 -0.16 -3.25
N GLU A 38 0.51 -0.19 -3.55
CA GLU A 38 -0.52 -0.23 -2.50
C GLU A 38 -0.48 -1.52 -1.69
N ILE A 39 -0.27 -2.66 -2.33
CA ILE A 39 -0.14 -3.95 -1.64
C ILE A 39 1.09 -3.96 -0.74
N GLU A 40 2.22 -3.45 -1.23
CA GLU A 40 3.44 -3.34 -0.43
C GLU A 40 3.25 -2.42 0.77
N ARG A 41 2.56 -1.30 0.58
CA ARG A 41 2.22 -0.38 1.66
C ARG A 41 1.38 -1.07 2.73
N ARG A 42 0.36 -1.82 2.33
CA ARG A 42 -0.51 -2.57 3.26
C ARG A 42 0.27 -3.63 4.03
N ARG A 43 1.21 -4.31 3.38
CA ARG A 43 2.07 -5.30 4.01
C ARG A 43 2.97 -4.67 5.08
N ARG A 44 3.56 -3.52 4.78
CA ARG A 44 4.39 -2.78 5.74
C ARG A 44 3.58 -2.36 6.96
N HIS A 45 2.38 -1.84 6.76
CA HIS A 45 1.49 -1.45 7.85
C HIS A 45 1.11 -2.62 8.73
N ARG A 46 0.78 -3.76 8.14
CA ARG A 46 0.45 -4.98 8.88
C ARG A 46 1.63 -5.45 9.73
N HIS A 47 2.81 -5.49 9.13
CA HIS A 47 4.03 -5.92 9.81
C HIS A 47 4.38 -4.98 10.96
N LEU A 48 4.25 -3.69 10.77
CA LEU A 48 4.46 -2.71 11.84
C LEU A 48 3.47 -2.91 12.98
N GLY A 49 2.20 -3.15 12.67
CA GLY A 49 1.17 -3.44 13.67
C GLY A 49 1.49 -4.67 14.50
N GLU A 50 1.96 -5.74 13.87
CA GLU A 50 2.38 -6.96 14.54
C GLU A 50 3.56 -6.72 15.49
N LEU A 51 4.55 -5.96 15.03
CA LEU A 51 5.71 -5.59 15.86
C LEU A 51 5.31 -4.74 17.08
N LEU A 52 4.40 -3.80 16.88
CA LEU A 52 3.91 -2.95 17.97
C LEU A 52 3.11 -3.77 18.99
N ASP A 53 2.32 -4.73 18.54
CA ASP A 53 1.58 -5.63 19.41
C ASP A 53 2.52 -6.49 20.25
N GLU A 54 3.59 -7.00 19.67
CA GLU A 54 4.63 -7.75 20.38
C GLU A 54 5.33 -6.89 21.43
N LEU A 55 5.67 -5.66 21.09
CA LEU A 55 6.31 -4.73 22.02
C LEU A 55 5.37 -4.39 23.19
N GLU A 56 4.10 -4.17 22.91
CA GLU A 56 3.10 -3.91 23.92
C GLU A 56 2.93 -5.08 24.89
N ALA A 57 2.92 -6.30 24.36
CA ALA A 57 2.84 -7.53 25.15
C ALA A 57 4.06 -7.72 26.07
N LEU A 58 5.23 -7.27 25.63
CA LEU A 58 6.48 -7.41 26.39
C LEU A 58 6.71 -6.27 27.38
N HIS A 59 6.31 -5.06 27.03
CA HIS A 59 6.67 -3.84 27.78
C HIS A 59 5.48 -3.07 28.34
N GLY A 60 4.25 -3.54 28.11
CA GLY A 60 3.02 -2.87 28.53
C GLY A 60 2.51 -1.85 27.52
N PRO A 61 1.47 -1.11 27.87
CA PRO A 61 0.80 -0.21 26.94
C PRO A 61 1.74 0.82 26.32
N VAL A 62 1.59 1.01 25.01
CA VAL A 62 2.36 1.99 24.23
C VAL A 62 1.52 3.24 24.07
N ASP A 63 2.17 4.40 24.01
CA ASP A 63 1.51 5.68 23.74
C ASP A 63 0.96 5.67 22.30
N GLU A 64 -0.36 5.68 22.18
CA GLU A 64 -1.04 5.66 20.87
C GLU A 64 -0.69 6.86 19.99
N ALA A 65 -0.50 8.03 20.59
CA ALA A 65 -0.12 9.22 19.84
C ALA A 65 1.26 9.06 19.21
N LEU A 66 2.19 8.45 19.93
CA LEU A 66 3.54 8.18 19.41
C LEU A 66 3.50 7.14 18.31
N VAL A 67 2.71 6.09 18.48
CA VAL A 67 2.51 5.05 17.47
C VAL A 67 1.95 5.66 16.20
N GLN A 68 0.92 6.48 16.30
CA GLN A 68 0.29 7.14 15.17
C GLN A 68 1.28 8.04 14.41
N ARG A 69 2.15 8.71 15.13
CA ARG A 69 3.21 9.53 14.56
C ARG A 69 4.15 8.73 13.66
N TYR A 70 4.60 7.56 14.14
CA TYR A 70 5.47 6.69 13.37
C TYR A 70 4.76 6.09 12.16
N VAL A 71 3.50 5.70 12.30
CA VAL A 71 2.70 5.19 11.20
C VAL A 71 2.55 6.24 10.11
N ASP A 72 2.28 7.49 10.46
CA ASP A 72 2.13 8.60 9.52
C ASP A 72 3.44 8.89 8.78
N LEU A 73 4.56 8.75 9.44
CA LEU A 73 5.88 8.93 8.82
C LEU A 73 6.22 7.84 7.80
N LEU A 74 5.67 6.64 8.01
CA LEU A 74 5.94 5.47 7.15
C LEU A 74 4.90 5.29 6.04
N ALA A 75 3.81 6.00 6.11
CA ALA A 75 2.71 5.88 5.15
C ALA A 75 2.98 6.60 3.84
#